data_9af411a1c8fa2af967f41e1301fe437d
#
_entry.id   9af411a1c8fa2af967f41e1301fe437d
#
_cell.length_a   1.000
_cell.length_b   1.000
_cell.length_c   1.000
_cell.angle_alpha   90.00
_cell.angle_beta   90.00
_cell.angle_gamma   90.00
#
_symmetry.space_group_name_H-M   'P 1'
#
loop_
_entity.id
_entity.type
_entity.pdbx_description
1 polymer ?
#
loop_
_entity_poly.entity_id
_entity_poly.type
_entity_poly.pdbx_seq_one_letter_code
_entity_poly.pdbx_strand_id
1 'polypeptide(L)'
;MSPWSAATVINATFPADSQRYDFVSMVAVLHHLPLAHGIEAAGAAVAPGGRLVIVGVYREERTDALVSIISLVLNPIIGLVRHPRRAARLPENMAAPAVPATDSYRLIRAALHAARPGVKVRRGLFWRYIATWHADQ
;
A
#
# COMPACT_ATOMS: atom_id res chain seq x y z
N MET A 1 -32.39 -6.46 -1.93
CA MET A 1 -31.63 -5.33 -1.33
C MET A 1 -30.16 -5.56 -1.62
N SER A 2 -29.52 -4.64 -2.33
CA SER A 2 -28.08 -4.73 -2.65
C SER A 2 -27.27 -4.65 -1.36
N PRO A 3 -26.29 -5.55 -1.10
CA PRO A 3 -25.44 -5.47 0.09
C PRO A 3 -24.42 -4.32 0.06
N TRP A 4 -24.42 -3.53 -0.98
CA TRP A 4 -23.55 -2.36 -1.13
C TRP A 4 -24.31 -1.11 -0.71
N SER A 5 -24.34 -0.85 0.58
CA SER A 5 -24.70 0.48 1.08
C SER A 5 -23.76 1.51 0.51
N ALA A 6 -24.27 2.66 0.15
CA ALA A 6 -23.48 3.75 -0.43
C ALA A 6 -22.24 4.02 0.42
N ALA A 7 -21.05 3.94 -0.20
CA ALA A 7 -19.82 4.29 0.47
C ALA A 7 -19.87 5.79 0.82
N THR A 8 -19.68 6.12 2.08
CA THR A 8 -19.54 7.51 2.51
C THR A 8 -18.07 7.91 2.34
N VAL A 9 -17.84 8.93 1.52
CA VAL A 9 -16.52 9.54 1.36
C VAL A 9 -16.39 10.66 2.39
N ILE A 10 -15.48 10.50 3.34
CA ILE A 10 -15.14 11.51 4.34
C ILE A 10 -13.81 12.13 3.93
N ASN A 11 -13.80 13.43 3.65
CA ASN A 11 -12.57 14.19 3.46
C ASN A 11 -12.08 14.67 4.83
N ALA A 12 -11.17 13.91 5.43
CA ALA A 12 -10.63 14.20 6.75
C ALA A 12 -9.12 13.96 6.79
N THR A 13 -8.44 14.62 7.71
CA THR A 13 -7.03 14.37 8.00
C THR A 13 -6.89 13.01 8.69
N PHE A 14 -5.95 12.19 8.23
CA PHE A 14 -5.69 10.88 8.85
C PHE A 14 -4.70 11.00 10.03
N PRO A 15 -4.99 10.38 11.20
CA PRO A 15 -6.22 9.66 11.57
C PRO A 15 -7.37 10.63 11.88
N ALA A 16 -8.57 10.35 11.37
CA ALA A 16 -9.68 11.30 11.36
C ALA A 16 -10.35 11.49 12.75
N ASP A 17 -10.37 10.45 13.57
CA ASP A 17 -10.93 10.46 14.93
C ASP A 17 -10.66 9.14 15.67
N SER A 18 -11.36 8.92 16.79
CA SER A 18 -11.31 7.69 17.60
C SER A 18 -12.13 6.53 17.00
N GLN A 19 -12.71 6.68 15.81
CA GLN A 19 -13.52 5.65 15.19
C GLN A 19 -12.64 4.48 14.73
N ARG A 20 -13.10 3.26 14.97
CA ARG A 20 -12.44 2.03 14.57
C ARG A 20 -13.26 1.29 13.53
N TYR A 21 -12.57 0.58 12.65
CA TYR A 21 -13.17 -0.07 11.50
C TYR A 21 -12.78 -1.55 11.46
N ASP A 22 -13.69 -2.40 11.00
CA ASP A 22 -13.43 -3.84 10.83
C ASP A 22 -12.42 -4.11 9.70
N PHE A 23 -12.31 -3.15 8.77
CA PHE A 23 -11.36 -3.22 7.67
C PHE A 23 -10.75 -1.85 7.38
N VAL A 24 -9.42 -1.80 7.43
CA VAL A 24 -8.63 -0.61 7.07
C VAL A 24 -7.70 -0.96 5.93
N SER A 25 -7.68 -0.14 4.89
CA SER A 25 -6.74 -0.29 3.79
C SER A 25 -5.99 1.00 3.50
N MET A 26 -4.68 0.89 3.25
CA MET A 26 -3.83 1.98 2.79
C MET A 26 -3.17 1.55 1.48
N VAL A 27 -3.46 2.27 0.39
CA VAL A 27 -2.89 1.96 -0.93
C VAL A 27 -2.08 3.15 -1.42
N ALA A 28 -0.76 2.95 -1.56
CA ALA A 28 0.20 3.97 -1.98
C ALA A 28 0.16 5.27 -1.14
N VAL A 29 -0.10 5.16 0.16
CA VAL A 29 -0.20 6.31 1.08
C VAL A 29 0.95 6.32 2.08
N LEU A 30 1.39 5.16 2.57
CA LEU A 30 2.33 5.07 3.69
C LEU A 30 3.66 5.80 3.43
N HIS A 31 4.14 5.82 2.18
CA HIS A 31 5.38 6.50 1.82
C HIS A 31 5.29 8.05 1.85
N HIS A 32 4.11 8.61 2.04
CA HIS A 32 3.89 10.05 2.25
C HIS A 32 3.87 10.44 3.73
N LEU A 33 3.90 9.48 4.64
CA LEU A 33 3.81 9.67 6.07
C LEU A 33 5.14 9.26 6.75
N PRO A 34 5.47 9.83 7.92
CA PRO A 34 6.51 9.25 8.76
C PRO A 34 6.16 7.78 9.04
N LEU A 35 7.05 6.85 8.68
CA LEU A 35 6.76 5.42 8.62
C LEU A 35 6.14 4.87 9.92
N ALA A 36 6.76 5.15 11.07
CA ALA A 36 6.27 4.69 12.36
C ALA A 36 4.87 5.25 12.66
N HIS A 37 4.67 6.56 12.46
CA HIS A 37 3.40 7.22 12.70
C HIS A 37 2.28 6.67 11.81
N GLY A 38 2.56 6.47 10.51
CA GLY A 38 1.59 5.91 9.56
C GLY A 38 1.15 4.49 9.93
N ILE A 39 2.09 3.64 10.37
CA ILE A 39 1.78 2.27 10.82
C ILE A 39 0.96 2.28 12.11
N GLU A 40 1.33 3.13 13.08
CA GLU A 40 0.61 3.25 14.35
C GLU A 40 -0.82 3.75 14.13
N ALA A 41 -0.98 4.81 13.37
CA ALA A 41 -2.28 5.39 13.07
C ALA A 41 -3.20 4.41 12.31
N ALA A 42 -2.65 3.70 11.31
CA ALA A 42 -3.39 2.68 10.58
C ALA A 42 -3.86 1.54 11.50
N GLY A 43 -2.99 1.06 12.38
CA GLY A 43 -3.34 0.00 13.32
C GLY A 43 -4.33 0.45 14.40
N ALA A 44 -4.22 1.68 14.88
CA ALA A 44 -5.15 2.25 15.87
C ALA A 44 -6.58 2.40 15.30
N ALA A 45 -6.71 2.57 13.99
CA ALA A 45 -8.00 2.66 13.32
C ALA A 45 -8.70 1.29 13.14
N VAL A 46 -8.02 0.17 13.41
CA VAL A 46 -8.61 -1.17 13.29
C VAL A 46 -9.36 -1.54 14.55
N ALA A 47 -10.60 -2.01 14.41
CA ALA A 47 -11.39 -2.55 15.50
C ALA A 47 -10.82 -3.90 16.00
N PRO A 48 -11.08 -4.31 17.25
CA PRO A 48 -10.75 -5.65 17.71
C PRO A 48 -11.33 -6.71 16.76
N GLY A 49 -10.53 -7.70 16.38
CA GLY A 49 -10.89 -8.71 15.36
C GLY A 49 -10.88 -8.20 13.91
N GLY A 50 -10.61 -6.92 13.69
CA GLY A 50 -10.56 -6.30 12.37
C GLY A 50 -9.28 -6.61 11.60
N ARG A 51 -9.20 -6.06 10.38
CA ARG A 51 -8.09 -6.33 9.45
C ARG A 51 -7.48 -5.05 8.89
N LEU A 52 -6.16 -5.01 8.84
CA LEU A 52 -5.37 -3.99 8.14
C LEU A 52 -4.72 -4.57 6.90
N VAL A 53 -4.81 -3.86 5.78
CA VAL A 53 -4.09 -4.15 4.54
C VAL A 53 -3.35 -2.91 4.09
N ILE A 54 -2.04 -3.02 3.93
CA ILE A 54 -1.21 -1.95 3.39
C ILE A 54 -0.59 -2.43 2.08
N VAL A 55 -0.85 -1.70 1.01
CA VAL A 55 -0.17 -1.86 -0.27
C VAL A 55 0.69 -0.63 -0.50
N GLY A 56 2.00 -0.80 -0.49
CA GLY A 56 2.92 0.31 -0.61
C GLY A 56 4.01 0.08 -1.64
N VAL A 57 4.81 1.12 -1.84
CA VAL A 57 6.02 1.09 -2.66
C VAL A 57 7.24 1.26 -1.75
N TYR A 58 8.36 0.71 -2.15
CA TYR A 58 9.63 0.82 -1.45
C TYR A 58 10.74 1.28 -2.39
N ARG A 59 11.78 1.89 -1.82
CA ARG A 59 12.96 2.30 -2.56
C ARG A 59 13.78 1.07 -2.94
N GLU A 60 14.14 0.98 -4.22
CA GLU A 60 15.03 -0.05 -4.74
C GLU A 60 16.41 0.02 -4.07
N GLU A 61 16.93 -1.12 -3.67
CA GLU A 61 18.31 -1.31 -3.23
C GLU A 61 19.07 -2.18 -4.22
N ARG A 62 20.42 -2.11 -4.19
CA ARG A 62 21.27 -2.95 -5.08
C ARG A 62 21.01 -4.46 -4.93
N THR A 63 20.55 -4.87 -3.76
CA THR A 63 20.14 -6.25 -3.48
C THR A 63 18.86 -6.68 -4.19
N ASP A 64 18.11 -5.73 -4.73
CA ASP A 64 16.83 -5.97 -5.41
C ASP A 64 16.99 -6.13 -6.94
N ALA A 65 18.22 -6.12 -7.45
CA ALA A 65 18.54 -6.12 -8.88
C ALA A 65 17.81 -7.24 -9.66
N LEU A 66 17.70 -8.44 -9.08
CA LEU A 66 17.00 -9.56 -9.74
C LEU A 66 15.50 -9.28 -9.88
N VAL A 67 14.86 -8.77 -8.82
CA VAL A 67 13.43 -8.41 -8.84
C VAL A 67 13.18 -7.25 -9.78
N SER A 68 14.12 -6.31 -9.84
CA SER A 68 14.07 -5.16 -10.74
C SER A 68 14.18 -5.58 -12.21
N ILE A 69 15.09 -6.48 -12.55
CA ILE A 69 15.23 -7.01 -13.92
C ILE A 69 13.96 -7.76 -14.32
N ILE A 70 13.42 -8.63 -13.46
CA ILE A 70 12.17 -9.34 -13.72
C ILE A 70 11.03 -8.36 -13.92
N SER A 71 10.92 -7.34 -13.07
CA SER A 71 9.89 -6.31 -13.18
C SER A 71 10.01 -5.50 -14.47
N LEU A 72 11.24 -5.16 -14.87
CA LEU A 72 11.52 -4.40 -16.09
C LEU A 72 11.13 -5.20 -17.36
N VAL A 73 11.37 -6.50 -17.37
CA VAL A 73 11.01 -7.37 -18.50
C VAL A 73 9.51 -7.66 -18.53
N LEU A 74 8.89 -7.90 -17.37
CA LEU A 74 7.47 -8.24 -17.30
C LEU A 74 6.57 -7.03 -17.53
N ASN A 75 7.00 -5.81 -17.18
CA ASN A 75 6.17 -4.61 -17.29
C ASN A 75 5.67 -4.36 -18.73
N PRO A 76 6.52 -4.32 -19.76
CA PRO A 76 6.04 -4.13 -21.14
C PRO A 76 5.19 -5.30 -21.62
N ILE A 77 5.49 -6.54 -21.20
CA ILE A 77 4.70 -7.73 -21.60
C ILE A 77 3.31 -7.66 -21.01
N ILE A 78 3.17 -7.41 -19.72
CA ILE A 78 1.88 -7.26 -19.03
C ILE A 78 1.12 -6.06 -19.58
N GLY A 79 1.81 -4.95 -19.83
CA GLY A 79 1.23 -3.75 -20.45
C GLY A 79 0.65 -4.03 -21.82
N LEU A 80 1.39 -4.75 -22.68
CA LEU A 80 0.95 -5.11 -24.01
C LEU A 80 -0.24 -6.08 -24.01
N VAL A 81 -0.24 -7.05 -23.09
CA VAL A 81 -1.35 -8.03 -22.96
C VAL A 81 -2.61 -7.36 -22.44
N ARG A 82 -2.51 -6.48 -21.44
CA ARG A 82 -3.68 -5.82 -20.84
C ARG A 82 -4.19 -4.63 -21.65
N HIS A 83 -3.29 -3.94 -22.34
CA HIS A 83 -3.58 -2.74 -23.11
C HIS A 83 -2.95 -2.82 -24.51
N PRO A 84 -3.48 -3.67 -25.42
CA PRO A 84 -2.92 -3.88 -26.74
C PRO A 84 -3.01 -2.65 -27.65
N ARG A 85 -3.77 -1.63 -27.24
CA ARG A 85 -3.88 -0.36 -27.96
C ARG A 85 -3.15 0.73 -27.20
N ARG A 86 -2.33 1.52 -27.90
CA ARG A 86 -1.70 2.72 -27.32
C ARG A 86 -2.78 3.70 -26.88
N ALA A 87 -2.72 4.15 -25.62
CA ALA A 87 -3.58 5.23 -25.16
C ALA A 87 -3.25 6.50 -25.96
N ALA A 88 -4.25 7.10 -26.58
CA ALA A 88 -4.08 8.32 -27.37
C ALA A 88 -3.82 9.56 -26.49
N ARG A 89 -4.16 9.48 -25.19
CA ARG A 89 -3.93 10.52 -24.18
C ARG A 89 -3.55 9.88 -22.86
N LEU A 90 -2.63 10.52 -22.12
CA LEU A 90 -2.38 10.19 -20.72
C LEU A 90 -3.63 10.51 -19.90
N PRO A 91 -4.13 9.60 -19.06
CA PRO A 91 -5.21 9.90 -18.14
C PRO A 91 -4.81 11.05 -17.21
N GLU A 92 -5.75 11.96 -16.93
CA GLU A 92 -5.49 13.14 -16.07
C GLU A 92 -4.98 12.78 -14.67
N ASN A 93 -5.35 11.62 -14.15
CA ASN A 93 -4.89 11.11 -12.86
C ASN A 93 -3.41 10.67 -12.86
N MET A 94 -2.76 10.54 -14.01
CA MET A 94 -1.30 10.29 -14.12
C MET A 94 -0.46 11.56 -13.97
N ALA A 95 -1.08 12.74 -13.95
CA ALA A 95 -0.40 14.01 -13.71
C ALA A 95 -0.17 14.31 -12.21
N ALA A 96 -0.64 13.46 -11.31
CA ALA A 96 -0.38 13.62 -9.88
C ALA A 96 1.13 13.54 -9.60
N PRO A 97 1.70 14.46 -8.80
CA PRO A 97 3.11 14.42 -8.46
C PRO A 97 3.44 13.13 -7.71
N ALA A 98 4.30 12.31 -8.31
CA ALA A 98 4.79 11.10 -7.68
C ALA A 98 5.92 11.46 -6.71
N VAL A 99 5.70 11.27 -5.42
CA VAL A 99 6.76 11.34 -4.42
C VAL A 99 7.47 9.99 -4.40
N PRO A 100 8.80 9.93 -4.65
CA PRO A 100 9.55 8.69 -4.58
C PRO A 100 9.51 8.10 -3.18
N ALA A 101 9.41 6.77 -3.08
CA ALA A 101 9.56 6.08 -1.81
C ALA A 101 10.99 6.28 -1.27
N THR A 102 11.11 6.69 -0.02
CA THR A 102 12.40 6.90 0.66
C THR A 102 12.87 5.67 1.41
N ASP A 103 11.95 4.83 1.87
CA ASP A 103 12.22 3.70 2.73
C ASP A 103 12.48 2.43 1.95
N SER A 104 13.49 1.66 2.38
CA SER A 104 13.77 0.35 1.80
C SER A 104 12.77 -0.70 2.28
N TYR A 105 12.61 -1.77 1.51
CA TYR A 105 11.76 -2.91 1.91
C TYR A 105 12.15 -3.48 3.27
N ARG A 106 13.45 -3.58 3.56
CA ARG A 106 13.96 -4.11 4.84
C ARG A 106 13.52 -3.25 6.02
N LEU A 107 13.63 -1.92 5.87
CA LEU A 107 13.22 -0.97 6.91
C LEU A 107 11.71 -1.03 7.15
N ILE A 108 10.90 -1.00 6.08
CA ILE A 108 9.44 -1.09 6.16
C ILE A 108 9.02 -2.39 6.84
N ARG A 109 9.61 -3.52 6.42
CA ARG A 109 9.31 -4.81 7.02
C ARG A 109 9.63 -4.86 8.50
N ALA A 110 10.82 -4.36 8.90
CA ALA A 110 11.23 -4.32 10.29
C ALA A 110 10.28 -3.44 11.15
N ALA A 111 9.92 -2.26 10.64
CA ALA A 111 9.00 -1.34 11.33
C ALA A 111 7.61 -1.96 11.49
N LEU A 112 7.09 -2.64 10.45
CA LEU A 112 5.80 -3.32 10.50
C LEU A 112 5.79 -4.45 11.52
N HIS A 113 6.83 -5.30 11.56
CA HIS A 113 6.92 -6.40 12.54
C HIS A 113 7.09 -5.88 13.97
N ALA A 114 7.81 -4.78 14.17
CA ALA A 114 7.97 -4.17 15.48
C ALA A 114 6.66 -3.57 16.01
N ALA A 115 5.93 -2.87 15.14
CA ALA A 115 4.70 -2.17 15.52
C ALA A 115 3.48 -3.10 15.58
N ARG A 116 3.45 -4.16 14.78
CA ARG A 116 2.29 -5.07 14.65
C ARG A 116 2.76 -6.53 14.66
N PRO A 117 2.88 -7.17 15.82
CA PRO A 117 3.18 -8.59 15.93
C PRO A 117 2.18 -9.42 15.11
N GLY A 118 2.67 -10.44 14.44
CA GLY A 118 1.85 -11.29 13.56
C GLY A 118 1.54 -10.72 12.17
N VAL A 119 2.03 -9.52 11.82
CA VAL A 119 1.88 -8.97 10.48
C VAL A 119 2.58 -9.87 9.44
N LYS A 120 1.89 -10.12 8.33
CA LYS A 120 2.45 -10.86 7.18
C LYS A 120 2.84 -9.85 6.11
N VAL A 121 4.13 -9.74 5.81
CA VAL A 121 4.64 -8.81 4.78
C VAL A 121 5.18 -9.62 3.61
N ARG A 122 4.68 -9.36 2.43
CA ARG A 122 5.10 -9.99 1.18
C ARG A 122 5.63 -8.95 0.21
N ARG A 123 6.74 -9.27 -0.43
CA ARG A 123 7.27 -8.47 -1.53
C ARG A 123 6.51 -8.82 -2.82
N GLY A 124 6.06 -7.80 -3.53
CA GLY A 124 5.45 -7.91 -4.85
C GLY A 124 6.39 -7.47 -5.96
N LEU A 125 5.92 -7.56 -7.21
CA LEU A 125 6.60 -7.00 -8.37
C LEU A 125 6.47 -5.46 -8.38
N PHE A 126 7.31 -4.79 -9.19
CA PHE A 126 7.29 -3.34 -9.40
C PHE A 126 7.51 -2.53 -8.12
N TRP A 127 8.49 -2.96 -7.28
CA TRP A 127 8.87 -2.29 -6.03
C TRP A 127 7.71 -2.09 -5.06
N ARG A 128 6.74 -3.02 -5.09
CA ARG A 128 5.56 -3.00 -4.22
C ARG A 128 5.70 -4.04 -3.12
N TYR A 129 5.01 -3.79 -2.02
CA TYR A 129 4.80 -4.75 -0.96
C TYR A 129 3.34 -4.77 -0.53
N ILE A 130 2.95 -5.88 0.07
CA ILE A 130 1.63 -6.04 0.69
C ILE A 130 1.88 -6.50 2.12
N ALA A 131 1.32 -5.76 3.07
CA ALA A 131 1.30 -6.14 4.47
C ALA A 131 -0.15 -6.39 4.90
N THR A 132 -0.38 -7.49 5.60
CA THR A 132 -1.68 -7.84 6.16
C THR A 132 -1.54 -8.15 7.64
N TRP A 133 -2.41 -7.59 8.45
CA TRP A 133 -2.45 -7.80 9.88
C TRP A 133 -3.90 -7.96 10.36
N HIS A 134 -4.10 -8.80 11.36
CA HIS A 134 -5.36 -8.97 12.06
C HIS A 134 -5.18 -8.49 13.49
N ALA A 135 -6.09 -7.63 13.94
CA ALA A 135 -6.15 -7.26 15.34
C ALA A 135 -6.68 -8.44 16.15
N ASP A 136 -6.07 -8.71 17.29
CA ASP A 136 -6.58 -9.69 18.23
C ASP A 136 -7.95 -9.26 18.76
N GLN A 137 -8.77 -10.24 19.15
CA GLN A 137 -10.11 -9.99 19.70
C GLN A 137 -10.04 -9.35 21.07
#